data_b2752a51c31484c9edeb52daf9c58df1
#
_entry.id   b2752a51c31484c9edeb52daf9c58df1
#
_cell.length_a   1.000
_cell.length_b   1.000
_cell.length_c   1.000
_cell.angle_alpha   90.00
_cell.angle_beta   90.00
_cell.angle_gamma   90.00
#
_symmetry.space_group_name_H-M   'P 1'
#
loop_
_entity.id
_entity.type
_entity.pdbx_description
1 polymer ?
#
loop_
_entity_poly.entity_id
_entity_poly.type
_entity_poly.pdbx_seq_one_letter_code
_entity_poly.pdbx_strand_id
1 'polypeptide(L)'
;AFAKYYTNFLWGDIGASTVSVNDGDGQFAGFNFSLTKDFTLGAILARNDYKGLGISGLGMTNNLVTILNGIGSTTRNAVNLDNNFELLGAYSLSDATVLGLGVSFASSQNDRTPASGTADKSSASQIGFDLGLIQHFSKDNGIELSFDMIMGSAKNEAAAINKVSATSLGMSARYFHNIGKGFSFIPTANFYTLGGTVESGGVSTDLTSYSILGVGAGLNYSAGDLFLAGGVSVISESWTDKATTTTPELSRNNFWFPVWNLGAEFKLTDWLTARMGYQVGTTKEKQETTATSTTKNEVVQTSFDRNGVTLGLGFKFGKFNLDATVNDEVLRQGLKNFSTGGVNTFGHISASYAF
;
A
#
# COMPACT_ATOMS: atom_id res chain seq x y z
N ALA A 1 -0.90 9.15 13.55
CA ALA A 1 -1.29 10.53 13.89
C ALA A 1 -2.64 10.93 13.30
N PHE A 2 -2.93 10.54 12.06
CA PHE A 2 -4.19 10.90 11.38
C PHE A 2 -5.47 10.48 12.10
N ALA A 3 -5.46 9.40 12.89
CA ALA A 3 -6.60 8.96 13.68
C ALA A 3 -7.19 10.08 14.56
N LYS A 4 -6.40 11.07 14.93
CA LYS A 4 -6.86 12.23 15.70
C LYS A 4 -7.88 13.09 14.96
N TYR A 5 -7.78 13.18 13.64
CA TYR A 5 -8.69 13.99 12.83
C TYR A 5 -9.98 13.26 12.46
N TYR A 6 -10.00 11.94 12.61
CA TYR A 6 -11.13 11.06 12.30
C TYR A 6 -11.65 10.39 13.59
N THR A 7 -11.85 11.18 14.64
CA THR A 7 -12.35 10.69 15.93
C THR A 7 -13.83 10.36 15.85
N ASN A 8 -14.27 9.34 16.60
CA ASN A 8 -15.64 8.86 16.62
C ASN A 8 -16.15 8.49 15.23
N PHE A 9 -15.38 7.63 14.57
CA PHE A 9 -15.55 7.29 13.18
C PHE A 9 -15.50 5.77 12.98
N LEU A 10 -16.47 5.24 12.29
CA LEU A 10 -16.50 3.85 11.83
C LEU A 10 -16.36 3.86 10.31
N TRP A 11 -15.54 2.97 9.77
CA TRP A 11 -15.41 2.84 8.32
C TRP A 11 -15.24 1.40 7.88
N GLY A 12 -15.54 1.14 6.62
CA GLY A 12 -15.31 -0.12 5.98
C GLY A 12 -15.03 0.06 4.50
N ASP A 13 -14.27 -0.86 3.96
CA ASP A 13 -13.83 -0.88 2.60
C ASP A 13 -14.11 -2.23 1.95
N ILE A 14 -14.74 -2.23 0.80
CA ILE A 14 -15.18 -3.42 0.08
C ILE A 14 -14.84 -3.26 -1.39
N GLY A 15 -14.06 -4.17 -1.93
CA GLY A 15 -13.76 -4.21 -3.34
C GLY A 15 -12.36 -4.71 -3.63
N ALA A 16 -12.16 -5.16 -4.85
CA ALA A 16 -10.86 -5.48 -5.39
C ALA A 16 -10.40 -4.33 -6.29
N SER A 17 -9.17 -3.92 -6.16
CA SER A 17 -8.56 -2.90 -7.03
C SER A 17 -8.30 -3.40 -8.45
N THR A 18 -8.51 -4.69 -8.71
CA THR A 18 -8.33 -5.34 -10.02
C THR A 18 -9.51 -6.23 -10.36
N VAL A 19 -9.74 -6.43 -11.65
CA VAL A 19 -10.86 -7.18 -12.25
C VAL A 19 -10.86 -8.67 -11.88
N SER A 20 -9.89 -9.16 -11.15
CA SER A 20 -9.80 -10.55 -10.73
C SER A 20 -10.75 -10.85 -9.57
N VAL A 21 -11.72 -11.68 -9.82
CA VAL A 21 -12.84 -12.04 -8.93
C VAL A 21 -12.40 -12.81 -7.68
N ASN A 22 -11.13 -13.18 -7.58
CA ASN A 22 -10.61 -14.05 -6.52
C ASN A 22 -9.76 -13.33 -5.47
N ASP A 23 -9.44 -12.06 -5.67
CA ASP A 23 -8.62 -11.30 -4.74
C ASP A 23 -9.52 -10.55 -3.76
N GLY A 24 -9.67 -11.10 -2.57
CA GLY A 24 -10.26 -10.43 -1.42
C GLY A 24 -9.39 -9.28 -0.88
N ASP A 25 -8.46 -8.80 -1.69
CA ASP A 25 -7.54 -7.71 -1.42
C ASP A 25 -8.30 -6.43 -1.09
N GLY A 26 -8.02 -5.83 0.05
CA GLY A 26 -8.55 -4.52 0.41
C GLY A 26 -9.90 -4.54 1.13
N GLN A 27 -10.36 -5.67 1.66
CA GLN A 27 -11.53 -5.72 2.52
C GLN A 27 -11.11 -5.52 3.97
N PHE A 28 -11.46 -4.38 4.54
CA PHE A 28 -11.20 -4.09 5.94
C PHE A 28 -12.32 -3.26 6.56
N ALA A 29 -12.41 -3.31 7.88
CA ALA A 29 -13.26 -2.44 8.67
C ALA A 29 -12.43 -1.87 9.83
N GLY A 30 -12.75 -0.66 10.23
CA GLY A 30 -12.06 -0.01 11.32
C GLY A 30 -12.94 1.00 12.04
N PHE A 31 -12.44 1.40 13.19
CA PHE A 31 -13.05 2.45 13.99
C PHE A 31 -11.99 3.29 14.69
N ASN A 32 -12.33 4.54 14.93
CA ASN A 32 -11.59 5.42 15.81
C ASN A 32 -12.55 6.06 16.79
N PHE A 33 -12.15 6.21 18.02
CA PHE A 33 -12.90 6.98 19.00
C PHE A 33 -11.99 7.75 19.96
N SER A 34 -12.43 8.91 20.40
CA SER A 34 -11.73 9.71 21.39
C SER A 34 -11.94 9.13 22.77
N LEU A 35 -10.86 8.67 23.42
CA LEU A 35 -10.87 8.33 24.84
C LEU A 35 -10.81 9.57 25.71
N THR A 36 -10.06 10.58 25.27
CA THR A 36 -9.99 11.90 25.90
C THR A 36 -9.93 12.97 24.79
N LYS A 37 -9.96 14.24 25.17
CA LYS A 37 -9.79 15.33 24.21
C LYS A 37 -8.44 15.26 23.44
N ASP A 38 -7.41 14.66 24.04
CA ASP A 38 -6.07 14.61 23.49
C ASP A 38 -5.69 13.22 22.95
N PHE A 39 -6.42 12.18 23.33
CA PHE A 39 -6.09 10.81 22.92
C PHE A 39 -7.24 10.13 22.15
N THR A 40 -6.89 9.63 20.97
CA THR A 40 -7.76 8.82 20.11
C THR A 40 -7.19 7.41 19.97
N LEU A 41 -8.03 6.42 20.15
CA LEU A 41 -7.72 5.02 19.89
C LEU A 41 -8.47 4.56 18.65
N GLY A 42 -7.85 3.72 17.85
CA GLY A 42 -8.45 3.08 16.69
C GLY A 42 -8.03 1.63 16.56
N ALA A 43 -8.80 0.88 15.80
CA ALA A 43 -8.45 -0.46 15.38
C ALA A 43 -8.91 -0.70 13.94
N ILE A 44 -8.17 -1.54 13.23
CA ILE A 44 -8.48 -2.02 11.89
C ILE A 44 -8.48 -3.54 11.91
N LEU A 45 -9.49 -4.13 11.31
CA LEU A 45 -9.62 -5.56 11.06
C LEU A 45 -9.65 -5.76 9.55
N ALA A 46 -8.73 -6.54 9.03
CA ALA A 46 -8.69 -6.88 7.62
C ALA A 46 -8.95 -8.37 7.42
N ARG A 47 -9.63 -8.72 6.35
CA ARG A 47 -10.03 -10.09 6.08
C ARG A 47 -8.86 -10.95 5.62
N ASN A 48 -8.21 -10.58 4.54
CA ASN A 48 -7.10 -11.33 3.95
C ASN A 48 -6.04 -10.35 3.47
N ASP A 49 -4.78 -10.78 3.46
CA ASP A 49 -3.67 -10.08 2.81
C ASP A 49 -3.68 -8.56 3.08
N TYR A 50 -4.00 -8.20 4.31
CA TYR A 50 -3.75 -6.82 4.74
C TYR A 50 -2.29 -6.54 4.40
N LYS A 51 -2.12 -5.87 3.28
CA LYS A 51 -0.83 -5.34 2.87
C LYS A 51 -0.51 -4.34 3.95
N GLY A 52 0.02 -4.81 5.07
CA GLY A 52 0.21 -4.08 6.29
C GLY A 52 0.54 -2.63 5.98
N LEU A 53 0.52 -1.70 6.86
CA LEU A 53 0.75 -0.28 6.63
C LEU A 53 1.68 -0.04 5.44
N GLY A 54 1.17 -0.44 4.29
CA GLY A 54 1.91 -0.44 3.05
C GLY A 54 2.00 1.01 2.61
N ILE A 55 3.15 1.44 2.19
CA ILE A 55 3.31 2.61 1.35
C ILE A 55 2.63 2.29 0.01
N SER A 56 1.32 2.01 0.08
CA SER A 56 0.48 1.69 -1.07
C SER A 56 0.46 2.82 -2.10
N GLY A 57 0.74 4.04 -1.66
CA GLY A 57 0.88 5.21 -2.53
C GLY A 57 2.04 5.14 -3.52
N LEU A 58 3.02 4.26 -3.33
CA LEU A 58 4.11 4.05 -4.27
C LEU A 58 3.84 2.94 -5.30
N GLY A 59 2.65 2.36 -5.30
CA GLY A 59 2.26 1.34 -6.28
C GLY A 59 3.04 0.01 -6.13
N MET A 60 3.45 -0.33 -4.93
CA MET A 60 4.17 -1.56 -4.65
C MET A 60 3.22 -2.74 -4.60
N THR A 61 3.36 -3.64 -5.56
CA THR A 61 2.59 -4.89 -5.65
C THR A 61 3.20 -6.03 -4.83
N ASN A 62 4.48 -5.91 -4.44
CA ASN A 62 5.18 -6.95 -3.69
C ASN A 62 5.10 -6.67 -2.20
N ASN A 63 4.07 -7.17 -1.56
CA ASN A 63 4.06 -7.19 -0.11
C ASN A 63 4.91 -8.36 0.40
N LEU A 64 5.28 -8.29 1.67
CA LEU A 64 6.05 -9.32 2.37
C LEU A 64 5.41 -10.71 2.24
N VAL A 65 4.07 -10.77 2.28
CA VAL A 65 3.26 -11.99 2.16
C VAL A 65 3.45 -12.64 0.79
N THR A 66 3.44 -11.88 -0.29
CA THR A 66 3.66 -12.40 -1.65
C THR A 66 5.04 -13.03 -1.78
N ILE A 67 6.06 -12.41 -1.19
CA ILE A 67 7.43 -12.94 -1.16
C ILE A 67 7.47 -14.22 -0.33
N LEU A 68 6.85 -14.23 0.85
CA LEU A 68 6.79 -15.41 1.72
C LEU A 68 6.05 -16.57 1.04
N ASN A 69 4.95 -16.30 0.35
CA ASN A 69 4.19 -17.32 -0.38
C ASN A 69 4.92 -17.83 -1.63
N GLY A 70 5.69 -16.97 -2.32
CA GLY A 70 6.44 -17.35 -3.52
C GLY A 70 7.57 -18.36 -3.27
N ILE A 71 8.08 -18.44 -2.06
CA ILE A 71 9.23 -19.29 -1.71
C ILE A 71 8.81 -20.69 -1.28
N GLY A 72 7.61 -20.85 -0.72
CA GLY A 72 7.06 -22.17 -0.33
C GLY A 72 6.46 -22.97 -1.48
N SER A 73 6.53 -22.49 -2.71
CA SER A 73 5.62 -22.86 -3.78
C SER A 73 5.98 -24.07 -4.62
N THR A 74 6.65 -25.03 -4.15
CA THR A 74 6.62 -26.28 -4.87
C THR A 74 5.56 -27.22 -4.33
N THR A 75 4.32 -26.86 -4.40
CA THR A 75 3.18 -27.78 -4.37
C THR A 75 2.32 -27.90 -3.12
N ARG A 76 2.63 -27.39 -1.95
CA ARG A 76 1.73 -27.61 -0.80
C ARG A 76 1.78 -26.49 0.23
N ASN A 77 0.61 -25.90 0.46
CA ASN A 77 0.29 -25.12 1.66
C ASN A 77 1.02 -23.77 1.77
N ALA A 78 0.84 -22.89 0.78
CA ALA A 78 0.98 -21.49 1.04
C ALA A 78 0.04 -21.11 2.21
N VAL A 79 0.57 -20.51 3.25
CA VAL A 79 -0.21 -20.02 4.36
C VAL A 79 -0.39 -18.53 4.13
N ASN A 80 -1.61 -18.11 3.82
CA ASN A 80 -1.94 -16.71 3.76
C ASN A 80 -1.90 -16.11 5.16
N LEU A 81 -1.44 -14.87 5.29
CA LEU A 81 -1.54 -14.13 6.55
C LEU A 81 -2.98 -13.65 6.72
N ASP A 82 -3.81 -14.49 7.29
CA ASP A 82 -5.19 -14.18 7.63
C ASP A 82 -5.27 -13.52 9.02
N ASN A 83 -6.45 -12.99 9.38
CA ASN A 83 -6.70 -12.38 10.68
C ASN A 83 -5.77 -11.21 11.00
N ASN A 84 -5.61 -10.32 10.05
CA ASN A 84 -4.86 -9.11 10.22
C ASN A 84 -5.58 -8.14 11.16
N PHE A 85 -4.86 -7.66 12.13
CA PHE A 85 -5.34 -6.75 13.15
C PHE A 85 -4.32 -5.63 13.36
N GLU A 86 -4.82 -4.40 13.47
CA GLU A 86 -3.99 -3.23 13.77
C GLU A 86 -4.63 -2.40 14.88
N LEU A 87 -3.83 -1.97 15.83
CA LEU A 87 -4.18 -1.00 16.84
C LEU A 87 -3.48 0.32 16.55
N LEU A 88 -4.23 1.40 16.63
CA LEU A 88 -3.78 2.75 16.37
C LEU A 88 -3.99 3.62 17.61
N GLY A 89 -3.00 4.41 17.95
CA GLY A 89 -3.10 5.46 18.95
C GLY A 89 -2.66 6.80 18.37
N ALA A 90 -3.38 7.87 18.68
CA ALA A 90 -2.97 9.22 18.33
C ALA A 90 -3.10 10.13 19.55
N TYR A 91 -2.04 10.85 19.87
CA TYR A 91 -1.95 11.73 21.02
C TYR A 91 -1.57 13.14 20.60
N SER A 92 -2.39 14.12 21.00
CA SER A 92 -2.09 15.54 20.80
C SER A 92 -1.19 16.03 21.93
N LEU A 93 0.08 16.27 21.61
CA LEU A 93 1.01 16.95 22.55
C LEU A 93 0.64 18.42 22.74
N SER A 94 0.09 19.01 21.69
CA SER A 94 -0.42 20.38 21.65
C SER A 94 -1.45 20.51 20.52
N ASP A 95 -2.06 21.68 20.38
CA ASP A 95 -2.93 21.98 19.22
C ASP A 95 -2.17 21.92 17.88
N ALA A 96 -0.85 22.07 17.93
CA ALA A 96 0.01 22.07 16.74
C ALA A 96 0.71 20.72 16.47
N THR A 97 0.77 19.81 17.46
CA THR A 97 1.60 18.62 17.38
C THR A 97 0.80 17.37 17.74
N VAL A 98 0.71 16.43 16.81
CA VAL A 98 0.08 15.11 17.01
C VAL A 98 1.09 14.01 16.75
N LEU A 99 1.24 13.11 17.71
CA LEU A 99 1.99 11.86 17.56
C LEU A 99 1.02 10.71 17.27
N GLY A 100 1.45 9.78 16.47
CA GLY A 100 0.74 8.53 16.19
C GLY A 100 1.62 7.32 16.43
N LEU A 101 1.01 6.25 16.92
CA LEU A 101 1.61 4.93 17.07
C LEU A 101 0.65 3.91 16.50
N GLY A 102 1.17 2.96 15.73
CA GLY A 102 0.44 1.78 15.24
C GLY A 102 1.19 0.51 15.58
N VAL A 103 0.44 -0.56 15.83
CA VAL A 103 0.96 -1.92 15.96
C VAL A 103 0.03 -2.85 15.19
N SER A 104 0.59 -3.56 14.23
CA SER A 104 -0.15 -4.54 13.44
C SER A 104 0.34 -5.95 13.69
N PHE A 105 -0.57 -6.92 13.60
CA PHE A 105 -0.27 -8.32 13.76
C PHE A 105 -1.11 -9.17 12.80
N ALA A 106 -0.48 -10.17 12.20
CA ALA A 106 -1.15 -11.19 11.41
C ALA A 106 -0.49 -12.55 11.64
N SER A 107 -1.26 -13.63 11.68
CA SER A 107 -0.71 -14.98 11.75
C SER A 107 -1.65 -16.00 11.14
N SER A 108 -1.06 -17.05 10.59
CA SER A 108 -1.79 -18.22 10.10
C SER A 108 -0.98 -19.48 10.31
N GLN A 109 -1.68 -20.60 10.48
CA GLN A 109 -1.10 -21.92 10.62
C GLN A 109 -1.96 -22.93 9.84
N ASN A 110 -1.30 -23.84 9.17
CA ASN A 110 -1.94 -24.95 8.48
C ASN A 110 -1.21 -26.25 8.85
N ASP A 111 -1.91 -27.14 9.55
CA ASP A 111 -1.42 -28.44 9.96
C ASP A 111 -2.14 -29.53 9.16
N ARG A 112 -1.39 -30.31 8.41
CA ARG A 112 -1.93 -31.42 7.63
C ARG A 112 -1.32 -32.73 8.11
N THR A 113 -2.17 -33.66 8.53
CA THR A 113 -1.77 -35.04 8.83
C THR A 113 -2.37 -35.97 7.78
N PRO A 114 -1.62 -36.37 6.75
CA PRO A 114 -2.11 -37.30 5.75
C PRO A 114 -2.32 -38.69 6.36
N ALA A 115 -3.23 -39.48 5.78
CA ALA A 115 -3.47 -40.86 6.21
C ALA A 115 -2.22 -41.77 6.03
N SER A 116 -1.32 -41.40 5.12
CA SER A 116 -0.01 -42.03 4.94
C SER A 116 0.99 -40.94 4.53
N GLY A 117 2.20 -40.98 5.09
CA GLY A 117 3.27 -40.03 4.79
C GLY A 117 3.63 -39.15 6.00
N THR A 118 4.47 -38.17 5.76
CA THR A 118 4.95 -37.22 6.79
C THR A 118 3.91 -36.12 7.01
N ALA A 119 3.65 -35.76 8.27
CA ALA A 119 2.86 -34.61 8.61
C ALA A 119 3.51 -33.35 8.04
N ASP A 120 2.70 -32.43 7.56
CA ASP A 120 3.11 -31.16 6.96
C ASP A 120 2.53 -30.03 7.79
N LYS A 121 3.40 -29.19 8.32
CA LYS A 121 3.02 -28.06 9.15
C LYS A 121 3.61 -26.77 8.58
N SER A 122 2.76 -25.83 8.26
CA SER A 122 3.13 -24.52 7.74
C SER A 122 2.59 -23.43 8.65
N SER A 123 3.39 -22.42 8.89
CA SER A 123 2.98 -21.25 9.68
C SER A 123 3.56 -19.98 9.09
N ALA A 124 2.85 -18.88 9.24
CA ALA A 124 3.32 -17.55 8.89
C ALA A 124 2.88 -16.55 9.97
N SER A 125 3.71 -15.56 10.21
CA SER A 125 3.41 -14.46 11.13
C SER A 125 4.02 -13.16 10.65
N GLN A 126 3.38 -12.06 10.97
CA GLN A 126 3.84 -10.71 10.68
C GLN A 126 3.54 -9.82 11.89
N ILE A 127 4.46 -8.93 12.19
CA ILE A 127 4.28 -7.84 13.16
C ILE A 127 4.74 -6.54 12.50
N GLY A 128 3.98 -5.48 12.67
CA GLY A 128 4.28 -4.14 12.16
C GLY A 128 4.25 -3.11 13.28
N PHE A 129 5.06 -2.07 13.11
CA PHE A 129 5.12 -0.90 13.97
C PHE A 129 5.13 0.35 13.12
N ASP A 130 4.35 1.35 13.53
CA ASP A 130 4.22 2.62 12.85
C ASP A 130 4.38 3.77 13.81
N LEU A 131 5.06 4.78 13.33
CA LEU A 131 5.18 6.06 13.98
C LEU A 131 4.72 7.16 13.03
N GLY A 132 3.98 8.13 13.54
CA GLY A 132 3.50 9.27 12.78
C GLY A 132 3.65 10.56 13.55
N LEU A 133 4.02 11.61 12.86
CA LEU A 133 4.07 12.96 13.38
C LEU A 133 3.32 13.90 12.45
N ILE A 134 2.45 14.70 13.01
CA ILE A 134 1.89 15.88 12.35
C ILE A 134 2.29 17.11 13.16
N GLN A 135 2.93 18.05 12.51
CA GLN A 135 3.36 19.31 13.12
C GLN A 135 2.85 20.49 12.29
N HIS A 136 1.96 21.27 12.84
CA HIS A 136 1.54 22.55 12.28
C HIS A 136 2.46 23.66 12.72
N PHE A 137 2.96 24.45 11.79
CA PHE A 137 3.73 25.68 12.05
C PHE A 137 2.84 26.90 12.04
N SER A 138 1.72 26.81 11.33
CA SER A 138 0.63 27.79 11.29
C SER A 138 -0.66 27.07 10.93
N LYS A 139 -1.77 27.80 10.83
CA LYS A 139 -3.07 27.22 10.43
C LYS A 139 -3.01 26.42 9.11
N ASP A 140 -2.20 26.89 8.17
CA ASP A 140 -2.20 26.39 6.80
C ASP A 140 -0.82 25.83 6.36
N ASN A 141 0.15 25.76 7.27
CA ASN A 141 1.48 25.22 6.98
C ASN A 141 1.85 24.16 8.01
N GLY A 142 2.38 23.06 7.56
CA GLY A 142 2.76 21.96 8.44
C GLY A 142 3.56 20.89 7.75
N ILE A 143 4.07 19.96 8.52
CA ILE A 143 4.77 18.75 8.05
C ILE A 143 4.10 17.51 8.61
N GLU A 144 4.06 16.49 7.80
CA GLU A 144 3.67 15.13 8.16
C GLU A 144 4.83 14.20 7.90
N LEU A 145 5.13 13.37 8.89
CA LEU A 145 6.15 12.33 8.79
C LEU A 145 5.55 11.00 9.18
N SER A 146 5.92 9.94 8.49
CA SER A 146 5.67 8.57 8.91
C SER A 146 6.92 7.72 8.84
N PHE A 147 6.97 6.72 9.70
CA PHE A 147 7.94 5.64 9.72
C PHE A 147 7.19 4.35 9.97
N ASP A 148 7.45 3.34 9.14
CA ASP A 148 6.81 2.04 9.20
C ASP A 148 7.89 0.96 9.22
N MET A 149 7.72 -0.08 10.03
CA MET A 149 8.57 -1.27 10.06
C MET A 149 7.69 -2.50 10.15
N ILE A 150 7.86 -3.43 9.21
CA ILE A 150 7.15 -4.69 9.19
C ILE A 150 8.16 -5.83 9.18
N MET A 151 7.98 -6.79 10.08
CA MET A 151 8.77 -8.02 10.16
C MET A 151 7.84 -9.20 9.95
N GLY A 152 8.20 -10.07 9.02
CA GLY A 152 7.43 -11.26 8.71
C GLY A 152 8.31 -12.51 8.66
N SER A 153 7.72 -13.65 8.96
CA SER A 153 8.35 -14.94 8.78
C SER A 153 7.32 -15.99 8.36
N ALA A 154 7.77 -16.93 7.54
CA ALA A 154 7.02 -18.14 7.22
C ALA A 154 7.92 -19.35 7.38
N LYS A 155 7.33 -20.47 7.81
CA LYS A 155 8.04 -21.72 8.06
C LYS A 155 7.22 -22.90 7.56
N ASN A 156 7.90 -23.86 6.95
CA ASN A 156 7.34 -25.16 6.58
C ASN A 156 8.21 -26.26 7.16
N GLU A 157 7.59 -27.24 7.82
CA GLU A 157 8.26 -28.32 8.57
C GLU A 157 7.99 -29.71 7.95
N ALA A 158 7.73 -29.84 6.65
CA ALA A 158 7.37 -31.12 6.03
C ALA A 158 8.50 -32.16 6.05
N ALA A 159 9.57 -31.95 5.30
CA ALA A 159 10.69 -32.92 5.18
C ALA A 159 12.04 -32.27 5.51
N ALA A 160 12.16 -31.00 5.28
CA ALA A 160 13.26 -30.14 5.69
C ALA A 160 12.64 -28.83 6.19
N ILE A 161 13.23 -28.27 7.22
CA ILE A 161 12.77 -26.96 7.71
C ILE A 161 13.16 -25.93 6.67
N ASN A 162 12.14 -25.31 6.06
CA ASN A 162 12.29 -24.16 5.23
C ASN A 162 11.71 -22.96 5.96
N LYS A 163 12.50 -21.92 6.10
CA LYS A 163 12.10 -20.69 6.77
C LYS A 163 12.42 -19.49 5.91
N VAL A 164 11.52 -18.55 5.87
CA VAL A 164 11.73 -17.23 5.27
C VAL A 164 11.53 -16.19 6.34
N SER A 165 12.42 -15.23 6.38
CA SER A 165 12.30 -14.07 7.26
C SER A 165 12.57 -12.82 6.42
N ALA A 166 11.73 -11.82 6.54
CA ALA A 166 11.92 -10.57 5.83
C ALA A 166 11.52 -9.38 6.70
N THR A 167 12.18 -8.26 6.46
CA THR A 167 11.89 -6.99 7.12
C THR A 167 11.75 -5.91 6.08
N SER A 168 10.71 -5.10 6.20
CA SER A 168 10.53 -3.89 5.42
C SER A 168 10.59 -2.66 6.31
N LEU A 169 11.15 -1.58 5.77
CA LEU A 169 11.17 -0.26 6.39
C LEU A 169 10.60 0.75 5.40
N GLY A 170 9.74 1.61 5.90
CA GLY A 170 9.13 2.69 5.14
C GLY A 170 9.28 4.03 5.84
N MET A 171 9.43 5.08 5.07
CA MET A 171 9.43 6.47 5.54
C MET A 171 8.70 7.33 4.55
N SER A 172 7.88 8.26 5.04
CA SER A 172 7.31 9.30 4.20
C SER A 172 7.35 10.67 4.87
N ALA A 173 7.41 11.70 4.04
CA ALA A 173 7.35 13.09 4.45
C ALA A 173 6.51 13.88 3.47
N ARG A 174 5.63 14.76 3.99
CA ARG A 174 4.91 15.78 3.23
C ARG A 174 5.01 17.11 3.95
N TYR A 175 5.25 18.16 3.21
CA TYR A 175 5.19 19.52 3.74
C TYR A 175 4.06 20.28 3.04
N PHE A 176 3.22 20.93 3.79
CA PHE A 176 2.12 21.76 3.29
C PHE A 176 2.50 23.23 3.40
N HIS A 177 2.49 23.91 2.28
CA HIS A 177 2.77 25.34 2.20
C HIS A 177 1.63 26.07 1.50
N ASN A 178 0.91 26.87 2.24
CA ASN A 178 -0.15 27.71 1.68
C ASN A 178 0.47 28.94 1.00
N ILE A 179 0.28 29.04 -0.32
CA ILE A 179 0.76 30.17 -1.11
C ILE A 179 -0.27 31.35 -1.08
N GLY A 180 -1.50 31.05 -0.67
CA GLY A 180 -2.62 32.01 -0.69
C GLY A 180 -3.52 31.84 -1.92
N LYS A 181 -4.65 32.51 -1.91
CA LYS A 181 -5.67 32.51 -2.97
C LYS A 181 -6.16 31.09 -3.35
N GLY A 182 -6.24 30.19 -2.37
CA GLY A 182 -6.65 28.79 -2.56
C GLY A 182 -5.56 27.87 -3.09
N PHE A 183 -4.32 28.32 -3.26
CA PHE A 183 -3.20 27.50 -3.71
C PHE A 183 -2.37 26.98 -2.52
N SER A 184 -1.98 25.72 -2.62
CA SER A 184 -1.01 25.10 -1.69
C SER A 184 0.05 24.34 -2.50
N PHE A 185 1.31 24.44 -2.05
CA PHE A 185 2.44 23.68 -2.58
C PHE A 185 2.80 22.55 -1.61
N ILE A 186 2.96 21.35 -2.13
CA ILE A 186 3.13 20.14 -1.32
C ILE A 186 4.29 19.30 -1.86
N PRO A 187 5.54 19.56 -1.43
CA PRO A 187 6.64 18.64 -1.66
C PRO A 187 6.46 17.37 -0.85
N THR A 188 6.86 16.25 -1.44
CA THR A 188 6.77 14.90 -0.87
C THR A 188 8.06 14.13 -1.06
N ALA A 189 8.39 13.28 -0.09
CA ALA A 189 9.47 12.31 -0.20
C ALA A 189 9.02 10.99 0.43
N ASN A 190 9.36 9.88 -0.22
CA ASN A 190 9.03 8.55 0.28
C ASN A 190 10.24 7.64 0.04
N PHE A 191 10.52 6.81 1.03
CA PHE A 191 11.54 5.78 0.94
C PHE A 191 10.98 4.47 1.48
N TYR A 192 11.32 3.39 0.81
CA TYR A 192 10.94 2.05 1.25
C TYR A 192 12.08 1.08 0.95
N THR A 193 12.29 0.10 1.82
CA THR A 193 13.21 -1.00 1.58
C THR A 193 12.65 -2.31 2.13
N LEU A 194 13.01 -3.40 1.48
CA LEU A 194 12.67 -4.76 1.87
C LEU A 194 13.92 -5.64 1.70
N GLY A 195 14.20 -6.49 2.67
CA GLY A 195 15.23 -7.48 2.62
C GLY A 195 14.94 -8.63 3.58
N GLY A 196 15.66 -9.73 3.41
CA GLY A 196 15.44 -10.90 4.26
C GLY A 196 16.32 -12.08 3.88
N THR A 197 16.00 -13.24 4.42
CA THR A 197 16.74 -14.49 4.22
C THR A 197 15.79 -15.66 4.01
N VAL A 198 16.23 -16.63 3.22
CA VAL A 198 15.65 -17.97 3.08
C VAL A 198 16.60 -18.97 3.70
N GLU A 199 16.10 -19.81 4.60
CA GLU A 199 16.80 -20.95 5.14
C GLU A 199 16.16 -22.24 4.61
N SER A 200 16.96 -23.11 3.99
CA SER A 200 16.52 -24.40 3.49
C SER A 200 17.58 -25.46 3.79
N GLY A 201 17.19 -26.51 4.51
CA GLY A 201 18.11 -27.59 4.91
C GLY A 201 19.33 -27.12 5.69
N GLY A 202 19.21 -26.06 6.48
CA GLY A 202 20.31 -25.48 7.27
C GLY A 202 21.24 -24.52 6.50
N VAL A 203 20.94 -24.25 5.24
CA VAL A 203 21.65 -23.25 4.43
C VAL A 203 20.81 -21.97 4.34
N SER A 204 21.42 -20.84 4.73
CA SER A 204 20.78 -19.52 4.61
C SER A 204 21.27 -18.79 3.37
N THR A 205 20.33 -18.23 2.61
CA THR A 205 20.60 -17.39 1.45
C THR A 205 19.81 -16.09 1.57
N ASP A 206 20.36 -15.01 1.02
CA ASP A 206 19.64 -13.73 0.99
C ASP A 206 18.45 -13.79 0.06
N LEU A 207 17.34 -13.19 0.48
CA LEU A 207 16.21 -12.85 -0.38
C LEU A 207 16.57 -11.72 -1.34
N THR A 208 15.76 -11.59 -2.38
CA THR A 208 15.74 -10.39 -3.21
C THR A 208 15.65 -9.16 -2.33
N SER A 209 16.63 -8.28 -2.45
CA SER A 209 16.55 -6.97 -1.83
C SER A 209 15.81 -5.99 -2.76
N TYR A 210 15.02 -5.12 -2.16
CA TYR A 210 14.19 -4.16 -2.86
C TYR A 210 14.23 -2.80 -2.18
N SER A 211 14.31 -1.73 -2.96
CA SER A 211 14.20 -0.37 -2.43
C SER A 211 13.52 0.56 -3.43
N ILE A 212 12.74 1.50 -2.91
CA ILE A 212 12.15 2.61 -3.66
C ILE A 212 12.47 3.93 -2.99
N LEU A 213 12.83 4.91 -3.79
CA LEU A 213 12.90 6.31 -3.41
C LEU A 213 12.02 7.12 -4.36
N GLY A 214 11.04 7.82 -3.82
CA GLY A 214 10.18 8.74 -4.54
C GLY A 214 10.33 10.16 -4.00
N VAL A 215 10.51 11.14 -4.87
CA VAL A 215 10.50 12.57 -4.52
C VAL A 215 9.60 13.30 -5.50
N GLY A 216 8.74 14.15 -5.00
CA GLY A 216 7.78 14.87 -5.83
C GLY A 216 7.37 16.21 -5.27
N ALA A 217 6.62 16.95 -6.06
CA ALA A 217 5.99 18.17 -5.63
C ALA A 217 4.62 18.31 -6.31
N GLY A 218 3.64 18.71 -5.52
CA GLY A 218 2.27 18.94 -5.94
C GLY A 218 1.83 20.38 -5.72
N LEU A 219 0.84 20.79 -6.50
CA LEU A 219 0.07 22.01 -6.33
C LEU A 219 -1.39 21.63 -6.18
N ASN A 220 -2.03 22.14 -5.14
CA ASN A 220 -3.47 22.07 -4.97
C ASN A 220 -4.09 23.45 -5.18
N TYR A 221 -5.29 23.45 -5.72
CA TYR A 221 -6.12 24.64 -5.86
C TYR A 221 -7.55 24.38 -5.41
N SER A 222 -8.05 25.22 -4.52
CA SER A 222 -9.42 25.14 -4.01
C SER A 222 -10.16 26.43 -4.29
N ALA A 223 -11.33 26.35 -4.96
CA ALA A 223 -12.18 27.47 -5.25
C ALA A 223 -13.66 27.06 -5.22
N GLY A 224 -14.37 27.45 -4.17
CA GLY A 224 -15.78 27.05 -3.98
C GLY A 224 -15.95 25.55 -3.95
N ASP A 225 -16.73 25.01 -4.89
CA ASP A 225 -17.02 23.57 -5.00
C ASP A 225 -15.97 22.77 -5.82
N LEU A 226 -14.94 23.46 -6.33
CA LEU A 226 -13.89 22.86 -7.13
C LEU A 226 -12.60 22.67 -6.31
N PHE A 227 -12.04 21.47 -6.36
CA PHE A 227 -10.69 21.16 -5.91
C PHE A 227 -9.89 20.53 -7.06
N LEU A 228 -8.72 21.08 -7.34
CA LEU A 228 -7.77 20.55 -8.32
C LEU A 228 -6.46 20.21 -7.61
N ALA A 229 -5.86 19.11 -8.01
CA ALA A 229 -4.53 18.70 -7.57
C ALA A 229 -3.70 18.27 -8.77
N GLY A 230 -2.44 18.67 -8.79
CA GLY A 230 -1.51 18.23 -9.82
C GLY A 230 -0.11 18.16 -9.27
N GLY A 231 0.65 17.15 -9.69
CA GLY A 231 2.01 16.99 -9.22
C GLY A 231 2.89 16.23 -10.19
N VAL A 232 4.19 16.37 -9.99
CA VAL A 232 5.21 15.63 -10.70
C VAL A 232 6.14 14.97 -9.69
N SER A 233 6.55 13.75 -9.98
CA SER A 233 7.52 13.02 -9.16
C SER A 233 8.57 12.32 -9.99
N VAL A 234 9.67 12.01 -9.32
CA VAL A 234 10.74 11.11 -9.72
C VAL A 234 10.66 9.90 -8.81
N ILE A 235 10.74 8.70 -9.37
CA ILE A 235 10.78 7.47 -8.60
C ILE A 235 11.97 6.65 -9.08
N SER A 236 12.78 6.18 -8.14
CA SER A 236 13.87 5.24 -8.37
C SER A 236 13.60 3.96 -7.61
N GLU A 237 13.58 2.86 -8.31
CA GLU A 237 13.36 1.53 -7.76
C GLU A 237 14.56 0.66 -8.07
N SER A 238 15.02 -0.10 -7.11
CA SER A 238 16.11 -1.04 -7.26
C SER A 238 15.73 -2.41 -6.74
N TRP A 239 16.07 -3.41 -7.51
CA TRP A 239 15.82 -4.81 -7.24
C TRP A 239 17.10 -5.62 -7.42
N THR A 240 17.47 -6.46 -6.46
CA THR A 240 18.67 -7.31 -6.59
C THR A 240 18.38 -8.70 -6.06
N ASP A 241 18.44 -9.68 -6.97
CA ASP A 241 18.49 -11.10 -6.65
C ASP A 241 19.96 -11.50 -6.53
N LYS A 242 20.37 -11.87 -5.31
CA LYS A 242 21.76 -12.26 -5.05
C LYS A 242 22.14 -13.52 -5.81
N ALA A 243 23.40 -13.59 -6.24
CA ALA A 243 23.94 -14.79 -6.83
C ALA A 243 23.88 -15.98 -5.87
N THR A 244 23.50 -17.14 -6.38
CA THR A 244 23.62 -18.42 -5.70
C THR A 244 24.72 -19.26 -6.38
N THR A 245 24.96 -20.48 -5.89
CA THR A 245 25.91 -21.40 -6.55
C THR A 245 25.50 -21.79 -7.97
N THR A 246 24.21 -21.64 -8.30
CA THR A 246 23.63 -22.10 -9.58
C THR A 246 23.03 -20.96 -10.42
N THR A 247 22.78 -19.80 -9.83
CA THR A 247 22.17 -18.67 -10.53
C THR A 247 23.02 -17.43 -10.42
N PRO A 248 23.22 -16.67 -11.53
CA PRO A 248 23.92 -15.39 -11.50
C PRO A 248 23.12 -14.34 -10.73
N GLU A 249 23.79 -13.30 -10.27
CA GLU A 249 23.13 -12.12 -9.70
C GLU A 249 22.34 -11.38 -10.80
N LEU A 250 21.10 -11.04 -10.50
CA LEU A 250 20.25 -10.23 -11.36
C LEU A 250 19.87 -8.94 -10.63
N SER A 251 20.20 -7.80 -11.21
CA SER A 251 19.71 -6.53 -10.71
C SER A 251 18.85 -5.82 -11.74
N ARG A 252 17.80 -5.16 -11.26
CA ARG A 252 16.90 -4.32 -12.04
C ARG A 252 16.81 -2.96 -11.38
N ASN A 253 16.97 -1.92 -12.19
CA ASN A 253 16.79 -0.55 -11.75
C ASN A 253 15.78 0.13 -12.66
N ASN A 254 14.68 0.56 -12.08
CA ASN A 254 13.64 1.31 -12.75
C ASN A 254 13.72 2.76 -12.33
N PHE A 255 13.72 3.65 -13.30
CA PHE A 255 13.69 5.08 -13.08
C PHE A 255 12.50 5.68 -13.82
N TRP A 256 11.56 6.24 -13.06
CA TRP A 256 10.39 6.91 -13.60
C TRP A 256 10.55 8.42 -13.49
N PHE A 257 10.52 9.09 -14.65
CA PHE A 257 10.49 10.55 -14.73
C PHE A 257 10.07 11.02 -16.12
N PRO A 258 9.16 11.99 -16.21
CA PRO A 258 8.30 12.48 -15.13
C PRO A 258 7.17 11.47 -14.82
N VAL A 259 6.74 11.41 -13.56
CA VAL A 259 5.47 10.79 -13.18
C VAL A 259 4.50 11.91 -12.85
N TRP A 260 3.50 12.08 -13.69
CA TRP A 260 2.45 13.06 -13.51
C TRP A 260 1.26 12.45 -12.79
N ASN A 261 0.73 13.17 -11.81
CA ASN A 261 -0.50 12.84 -11.13
C ASN A 261 -1.41 14.07 -11.17
N LEU A 262 -2.63 13.89 -11.68
CA LEU A 262 -3.63 14.93 -11.77
C LEU A 262 -4.90 14.45 -11.10
N GLY A 263 -5.58 15.32 -10.37
CA GLY A 263 -6.84 15.04 -9.71
C GLY A 263 -7.77 16.23 -9.76
N ALA A 264 -9.05 15.94 -9.86
CA ALA A 264 -10.11 16.93 -9.76
C ALA A 264 -11.25 16.38 -8.90
N GLU A 265 -11.80 17.23 -8.06
CA GLU A 265 -13.02 16.97 -7.33
C GLU A 265 -13.97 18.13 -7.53
N PHE A 266 -15.23 17.84 -7.83
CA PHE A 266 -16.28 18.82 -7.99
C PHE A 266 -17.53 18.42 -7.23
N LYS A 267 -17.97 19.27 -6.32
CA LYS A 267 -19.20 19.12 -5.57
C LYS A 267 -20.39 19.48 -6.45
N LEU A 268 -21.06 18.46 -6.99
CA LEU A 268 -22.22 18.65 -7.88
C LEU A 268 -23.45 19.15 -7.11
N THR A 269 -23.64 18.61 -5.90
CA THR A 269 -24.69 18.98 -4.96
C THR A 269 -24.16 18.85 -3.53
N ASP A 270 -24.95 19.20 -2.52
CA ASP A 270 -24.54 19.04 -1.12
C ASP A 270 -24.32 17.56 -0.70
N TRP A 271 -24.89 16.64 -1.45
CA TRP A 271 -24.83 15.21 -1.17
C TRP A 271 -24.05 14.40 -2.23
N LEU A 272 -23.64 15.01 -3.37
CA LEU A 272 -22.97 14.31 -4.45
C LEU A 272 -21.72 15.06 -4.90
N THR A 273 -20.59 14.36 -4.91
CA THR A 273 -19.28 14.83 -5.38
C THR A 273 -18.80 13.92 -6.50
N ALA A 274 -18.33 14.50 -7.59
CA ALA A 274 -17.64 13.78 -8.66
C ALA A 274 -16.14 13.94 -8.52
N ARG A 275 -15.40 12.88 -8.83
CA ARG A 275 -13.93 12.86 -8.78
C ARG A 275 -13.35 12.26 -10.05
N MET A 276 -12.22 12.78 -10.47
CA MET A 276 -11.45 12.24 -11.60
C MET A 276 -9.97 12.29 -11.24
N GLY A 277 -9.25 11.25 -11.60
CA GLY A 277 -7.80 11.19 -11.48
C GLY A 277 -7.16 10.73 -12.78
N TYR A 278 -5.93 11.15 -13.00
CA TYR A 278 -5.09 10.70 -14.11
C TYR A 278 -3.65 10.56 -13.65
N GLN A 279 -3.03 9.45 -13.98
CA GLN A 279 -1.61 9.22 -13.74
C GLN A 279 -0.95 8.78 -15.04
N VAL A 280 0.24 9.29 -15.30
CA VAL A 280 1.09 8.84 -16.40
C VAL A 280 2.56 9.00 -16.04
N GLY A 281 3.37 8.04 -16.44
CA GLY A 281 4.82 8.09 -16.21
C GLY A 281 5.63 7.53 -17.36
N THR A 282 6.87 8.00 -17.49
CA THR A 282 7.87 7.43 -18.39
C THR A 282 8.85 6.64 -17.55
N THR A 283 9.08 5.39 -17.93
CA THR A 283 9.96 4.45 -17.24
C THR A 283 11.20 4.20 -18.09
N LYS A 284 12.35 4.23 -17.44
CA LYS A 284 13.58 3.67 -17.96
C LYS A 284 13.97 2.49 -17.08
N GLU A 285 13.86 1.29 -17.62
CA GLU A 285 14.29 0.05 -16.98
C GLU A 285 15.71 -0.28 -17.41
N LYS A 286 16.56 -0.63 -16.44
CA LYS A 286 17.89 -1.18 -16.65
C LYS A 286 17.97 -2.52 -15.94
N GLN A 287 18.24 -3.58 -16.69
CA GLN A 287 18.46 -4.92 -16.16
C GLN A 287 19.91 -5.33 -16.40
N GLU A 288 20.59 -5.78 -15.34
CA GLU A 288 21.94 -6.31 -15.39
C GLU A 288 21.95 -7.74 -14.84
N THR A 289 22.55 -8.66 -15.61
CA THR A 289 22.78 -10.04 -15.18
C THR A 289 24.30 -10.26 -15.13
N THR A 290 24.80 -10.63 -13.97
CA THR A 290 26.24 -10.91 -13.79
C THR A 290 26.44 -12.42 -13.87
N ALA A 291 26.77 -12.91 -15.06
CA ALA A 291 27.21 -14.28 -15.26
C ALA A 291 28.67 -14.41 -14.88
N THR A 292 28.95 -15.22 -13.85
CA THR A 292 30.32 -15.61 -13.39
C THR A 292 31.44 -14.60 -13.72
N SER A 293 31.73 -13.77 -12.78
CA SER A 293 32.91 -12.91 -12.54
C SER A 293 33.29 -11.81 -13.56
N THR A 294 32.93 -11.83 -14.83
CA THR A 294 33.43 -10.83 -15.77
C THR A 294 32.46 -10.37 -16.87
N THR A 295 31.41 -11.09 -17.16
CA THR A 295 30.50 -10.72 -18.25
C THR A 295 29.19 -10.17 -17.70
N LYS A 296 28.98 -8.86 -17.82
CA LYS A 296 27.70 -8.21 -17.53
C LYS A 296 26.88 -8.19 -18.82
N ASN A 297 25.65 -8.67 -18.73
CA ASN A 297 24.65 -8.48 -19.76
C ASN A 297 23.71 -7.36 -19.31
N GLU A 298 23.61 -6.29 -20.09
CA GLU A 298 22.79 -5.12 -19.77
C GLU A 298 21.69 -4.97 -20.82
N VAL A 299 20.45 -4.81 -20.38
CA VAL A 299 19.31 -4.45 -21.21
C VAL A 299 18.74 -3.14 -20.69
N VAL A 300 18.55 -2.15 -21.56
CA VAL A 300 17.91 -0.87 -21.24
C VAL A 300 16.68 -0.71 -22.11
N GLN A 301 15.54 -0.50 -21.46
CA GLN A 301 14.26 -0.29 -22.13
C GLN A 301 13.62 1.00 -21.61
N THR A 302 13.00 1.77 -22.52
CA THR A 302 12.20 2.93 -22.16
C THR A 302 10.76 2.70 -22.58
N SER A 303 9.82 2.90 -21.68
CA SER A 303 8.40 2.71 -21.95
C SER A 303 7.56 3.78 -21.24
N PHE A 304 6.32 3.95 -21.71
CA PHE A 304 5.29 4.66 -20.96
C PHE A 304 4.61 3.65 -20.03
N ASP A 305 4.65 3.97 -18.76
CA ASP A 305 4.08 3.12 -17.71
C ASP A 305 3.21 3.96 -16.75
N ARG A 306 2.51 3.30 -15.84
CA ARG A 306 1.63 3.95 -14.85
C ARG A 306 0.54 4.83 -15.50
N ASN A 307 0.01 4.41 -16.64
CA ASN A 307 -1.09 5.09 -17.30
C ASN A 307 -2.42 4.64 -16.66
N GLY A 308 -3.14 5.56 -16.10
CA GLY A 308 -4.43 5.26 -15.48
C GLY A 308 -5.34 6.47 -15.38
N VAL A 309 -6.61 6.25 -15.69
CA VAL A 309 -7.70 7.19 -15.41
C VAL A 309 -8.53 6.57 -14.29
N THR A 310 -8.86 7.36 -13.29
CA THR A 310 -9.78 6.95 -12.24
C THR A 310 -10.96 7.90 -12.19
N LEU A 311 -12.14 7.34 -11.99
CA LEU A 311 -13.37 8.08 -11.78
C LEU A 311 -13.97 7.67 -10.44
N GLY A 312 -14.54 8.61 -9.71
CA GLY A 312 -15.15 8.35 -8.43
C GLY A 312 -16.41 9.19 -8.21
N LEU A 313 -17.27 8.66 -7.37
CA LEU A 313 -18.44 9.33 -6.85
C LEU A 313 -18.43 9.26 -5.33
N GLY A 314 -18.67 10.40 -4.69
CA GLY A 314 -18.84 10.50 -3.25
C GLY A 314 -20.27 10.90 -2.92
N PHE A 315 -20.89 10.18 -1.99
CA PHE A 315 -22.24 10.45 -1.50
C PHE A 315 -22.17 10.79 -0.03
N LYS A 316 -22.83 11.85 0.39
CA LYS A 316 -22.88 12.31 1.77
C LYS A 316 -24.34 12.45 2.25
N PHE A 317 -24.69 11.67 3.28
CA PHE A 317 -26.01 11.67 3.89
C PHE A 317 -25.89 11.92 5.39
N GLY A 318 -25.86 13.20 5.78
CA GLY A 318 -25.64 13.58 7.18
C GLY A 318 -24.26 13.15 7.69
N LYS A 319 -24.25 12.18 8.61
CA LYS A 319 -22.99 11.61 9.17
C LYS A 319 -22.46 10.39 8.40
N PHE A 320 -23.19 9.92 7.41
CA PHE A 320 -22.79 8.80 6.57
C PHE A 320 -22.21 9.27 5.27
N ASN A 321 -21.05 8.72 4.88
CA ASN A 321 -20.44 8.93 3.57
C ASN A 321 -20.23 7.59 2.88
N LEU A 322 -20.42 7.59 1.57
CA LEU A 322 -20.16 6.46 0.69
C LEU A 322 -19.31 6.98 -0.47
N ASP A 323 -18.15 6.41 -0.67
CA ASP A 323 -17.26 6.70 -1.79
C ASP A 323 -17.14 5.47 -2.68
N ALA A 324 -17.25 5.64 -3.99
CA ALA A 324 -17.18 4.57 -4.95
C ALA A 324 -16.23 4.94 -6.10
N THR A 325 -15.33 4.04 -6.45
CA THR A 325 -14.52 4.14 -7.66
C THR A 325 -15.27 3.45 -8.81
N VAL A 326 -15.50 4.16 -9.88
CA VAL A 326 -16.15 3.65 -11.09
C VAL A 326 -15.10 2.95 -11.94
N ASN A 327 -15.40 1.73 -12.38
CA ASN A 327 -14.53 1.01 -13.28
C ASN A 327 -14.51 1.71 -14.66
N ASP A 328 -13.34 2.03 -15.17
CA ASP A 328 -13.19 2.76 -16.44
C ASP A 328 -13.71 1.98 -17.67
N GLU A 329 -13.72 0.64 -17.60
CA GLU A 329 -14.31 -0.20 -18.63
C GLU A 329 -15.82 0.01 -18.80
N VAL A 330 -16.52 0.44 -17.74
CA VAL A 330 -17.95 0.80 -17.82
C VAL A 330 -18.17 1.95 -18.80
N LEU A 331 -17.25 2.92 -18.85
CA LEU A 331 -17.33 4.03 -19.78
C LEU A 331 -17.12 3.61 -21.23
N ARG A 332 -16.27 2.61 -21.46
CA ARG A 332 -15.96 2.10 -22.81
C ARG A 332 -16.99 1.09 -23.33
N GLN A 333 -17.53 0.29 -22.44
CA GLN A 333 -18.41 -0.86 -22.80
C GLN A 333 -19.87 -0.63 -22.43
N GLY A 334 -20.19 0.44 -21.70
CA GLY A 334 -21.51 0.72 -21.17
C GLY A 334 -21.85 -0.13 -19.93
N LEU A 335 -23.02 0.10 -19.36
CA LEU A 335 -23.53 -0.62 -18.19
C LEU A 335 -23.94 -2.04 -18.59
N LYS A 336 -22.98 -2.92 -18.77
CA LYS A 336 -23.23 -4.36 -19.11
C LYS A 336 -23.62 -5.20 -17.88
N ASN A 337 -23.72 -4.61 -16.71
CA ASN A 337 -24.04 -5.30 -15.46
C ASN A 337 -25.44 -5.96 -15.43
N PHE A 338 -26.26 -5.67 -16.42
CA PHE A 338 -27.58 -6.31 -16.59
C PHE A 338 -27.56 -7.54 -17.50
N SER A 339 -26.40 -7.88 -18.10
CA SER A 339 -26.21 -9.07 -18.90
C SER A 339 -25.09 -9.94 -18.32
N THR A 340 -25.31 -11.23 -18.23
CA THR A 340 -24.34 -12.22 -17.74
C THR A 340 -23.01 -12.10 -18.45
N GLY A 341 -21.96 -11.66 -17.74
CA GLY A 341 -20.59 -11.53 -18.24
C GLY A 341 -20.05 -10.09 -18.28
N GLY A 342 -20.67 -9.15 -17.61
CA GLY A 342 -20.21 -7.74 -17.54
C GLY A 342 -19.16 -7.50 -16.46
N VAL A 343 -18.37 -6.44 -16.66
CA VAL A 343 -17.45 -5.87 -15.68
C VAL A 343 -18.25 -5.21 -14.56
N ASN A 344 -17.81 -5.34 -13.31
CA ASN A 344 -18.44 -4.67 -12.18
C ASN A 344 -18.43 -3.14 -12.39
N THR A 345 -19.54 -2.48 -12.12
CA THR A 345 -19.66 -1.02 -12.28
C THR A 345 -18.72 -0.29 -11.33
N PHE A 346 -18.59 -0.79 -10.12
CA PHE A 346 -17.70 -0.23 -9.11
C PHE A 346 -16.56 -1.20 -8.84
N GLY A 347 -15.34 -0.71 -8.93
CA GLY A 347 -14.14 -1.46 -8.57
C GLY A 347 -13.89 -1.49 -7.07
N HIS A 348 -14.33 -0.43 -6.36
CA HIS A 348 -14.08 -0.24 -4.95
C HIS A 348 -15.17 0.64 -4.32
N ILE A 349 -15.61 0.29 -3.12
CA ILE A 349 -16.61 1.05 -2.36
C ILE A 349 -16.13 1.18 -0.90
N SER A 350 -16.07 2.41 -0.43
CA SER A 350 -15.78 2.74 0.97
C SER A 350 -16.99 3.36 1.62
N ALA A 351 -17.33 2.92 2.81
CA ALA A 351 -18.40 3.49 3.61
C ALA A 351 -17.85 4.00 4.94
N SER A 352 -18.34 5.14 5.40
CA SER A 352 -17.95 5.68 6.68
C SER A 352 -19.10 6.35 7.41
N TYR A 353 -19.06 6.30 8.74
CA TYR A 353 -20.05 6.90 9.62
C TYR A 353 -19.38 7.62 10.79
N ALA A 354 -19.67 8.90 10.95
CA ALA A 354 -19.27 9.69 12.11
C ALA A 354 -20.38 9.65 13.19
N PHE A 355 -20.05 9.33 14.45
CA PHE A 355 -21.06 9.19 15.53
C PHE A 355 -20.83 10.15 16.70
#